data_ba47802c832d479d9a3db25fb5a8ffaa
#
_entry.id   ba47802c832d479d9a3db25fb5a8ffaa
#
_cell.length_a   1.000
_cell.length_b   1.000
_cell.length_c   1.000
_cell.angle_alpha   90.00
_cell.angle_beta   90.00
_cell.angle_gamma   90.00
#
_symmetry.space_group_name_H-M   'P 1'
#
loop_
_entity.id
_entity.type
_entity.pdbx_description
1 polymer ?
#
loop_
_entity_poly.entity_id
_entity_poly.type
_entity_poly.pdbx_seq_one_letter_code
_entity_poly.pdbx_strand_id
1 'polypeptide(L)'
;MNVGKGVRKKNTAAKAAVHRSTTTIAALMVHLGDADGMLCGLHGRFDAHLENIRDVIGLRAGETALATLNGLMVDKRTLFIADTYVNETPSADLLAHIALQAAGEVHLFGLQPKVAFVSHSNYGSSRRESARRVREAYEIFRHLAPDVECDGEMHGDAALSEVIRKGNLMDSPLSGEANILICPNIDAANILFNVLKMTGGHGVTVGPVLLGAARPVHILTPSATVRRIVNMTALAVADVAEAAG
;
A
#
# COMPACT_ATOMS: atom_id res chain seq x y z
N MET A 1 -25.27 23.13 34.29
CA MET A 1 -25.28 21.70 34.68
C MET A 1 -25.55 20.78 33.48
N ASN A 2 -24.65 20.64 32.50
CA ASN A 2 -24.88 19.74 31.35
C ASN A 2 -23.65 18.98 30.85
N VAL A 3 -22.48 19.07 31.57
CA VAL A 3 -21.25 18.42 31.17
C VAL A 3 -21.29 16.90 31.43
N GLY A 4 -21.99 16.45 32.46
CA GLY A 4 -22.04 15.02 32.82
C GLY A 4 -22.87 14.13 31.89
N LYS A 5 -23.84 14.68 31.14
CA LYS A 5 -24.64 13.91 30.17
C LYS A 5 -23.88 13.63 28.87
N GLY A 6 -22.98 14.51 28.45
CA GLY A 6 -22.15 14.34 27.26
C GLY A 6 -21.09 13.27 27.44
N VAL A 7 -20.42 13.22 28.58
CA VAL A 7 -19.38 12.23 28.91
C VAL A 7 -19.98 10.82 29.05
N ARG A 8 -21.16 10.67 29.70
CA ARG A 8 -21.84 9.38 29.80
C ARG A 8 -22.29 8.83 28.43
N LYS A 9 -22.79 9.68 27.51
CA LYS A 9 -23.15 9.26 26.16
C LYS A 9 -21.94 8.81 25.34
N LYS A 10 -20.81 9.52 25.44
CA LYS A 10 -19.55 9.14 24.79
C LYS A 10 -19.02 7.79 25.30
N ASN A 11 -19.02 7.56 26.62
CA ASN A 11 -18.61 6.29 27.21
C ASN A 11 -19.51 5.10 26.80
N THR A 12 -20.81 5.31 26.66
CA THR A 12 -21.73 4.27 26.24
C THR A 12 -21.54 3.90 24.75
N ALA A 13 -21.30 4.91 23.91
CA ALA A 13 -21.02 4.72 22.48
C ALA A 13 -19.67 4.00 22.27
N ALA A 14 -18.62 4.38 23.00
CA ALA A 14 -17.32 3.73 22.95
C ALA A 14 -17.40 2.25 23.39
N LYS A 15 -18.08 1.96 24.50
CA LYS A 15 -18.32 0.59 24.94
C LYS A 15 -19.09 -0.24 23.89
N ALA A 16 -20.12 0.35 23.28
CA ALA A 16 -20.90 -0.32 22.25
C ALA A 16 -20.06 -0.59 20.97
N ALA A 17 -19.15 0.31 20.60
CA ALA A 17 -18.23 0.11 19.48
C ALA A 17 -17.28 -1.07 19.75
N VAL A 18 -16.68 -1.12 20.93
CA VAL A 18 -15.81 -2.24 21.36
C VAL A 18 -16.55 -3.57 21.32
N HIS A 19 -17.80 -3.64 21.82
CA HIS A 19 -18.60 -4.87 21.82
C HIS A 19 -19.02 -5.35 20.43
N ARG A 20 -18.99 -4.48 19.42
CA ARG A 20 -19.46 -4.81 18.05
C ARG A 20 -18.37 -5.18 17.07
N SER A 21 -17.12 -4.90 17.37
CA SER A 21 -16.02 -5.07 16.42
C SER A 21 -14.81 -5.70 17.09
N THR A 22 -14.50 -6.92 16.68
CA THR A 22 -13.26 -7.62 17.09
C THR A 22 -12.01 -6.87 16.62
N THR A 23 -12.10 -6.17 15.48
CA THR A 23 -11.02 -5.30 14.97
C THR A 23 -10.75 -4.13 15.91
N THR A 24 -11.81 -3.49 16.44
CA THR A 24 -11.66 -2.41 17.42
C THR A 24 -11.01 -2.93 18.71
N ILE A 25 -11.37 -4.13 19.16
CA ILE A 25 -10.75 -4.75 20.36
C ILE A 25 -9.26 -4.98 20.10
N ALA A 26 -8.91 -5.62 18.99
CA ALA A 26 -7.52 -5.91 18.65
C ALA A 26 -6.71 -4.63 18.45
N ALA A 27 -7.27 -3.62 17.78
CA ALA A 27 -6.62 -2.31 17.61
C ALA A 27 -6.36 -1.60 18.94
N LEU A 28 -7.29 -1.69 19.90
CA LEU A 28 -7.09 -1.17 21.25
C LEU A 28 -5.99 -1.90 22.00
N MET A 29 -5.89 -3.23 21.87
CA MET A 29 -4.79 -4.01 22.47
C MET A 29 -3.44 -3.55 21.93
N VAL A 30 -3.33 -3.34 20.62
CA VAL A 30 -2.09 -2.80 20.01
C VAL A 30 -1.82 -1.37 20.45
N HIS A 31 -2.85 -0.52 20.50
CA HIS A 31 -2.70 0.88 20.93
C HIS A 31 -2.24 1.00 22.39
N LEU A 32 -2.73 0.13 23.28
CA LEU A 32 -2.40 0.10 24.71
C LEU A 32 -1.07 -0.64 24.99
N GLY A 33 -0.49 -1.32 24.02
CA GLY A 33 0.74 -2.09 24.17
C GLY A 33 0.54 -3.50 24.74
N ASP A 34 -0.70 -4.00 24.77
CA ASP A 34 -1.03 -5.38 25.13
C ASP A 34 -0.70 -6.37 24.00
N ALA A 35 -0.47 -5.85 22.79
CA ALA A 35 -0.01 -6.59 21.61
C ALA A 35 0.88 -5.69 20.77
N ASP A 36 1.87 -6.27 20.08
CA ASP A 36 2.85 -5.54 19.28
C ASP A 36 2.32 -5.20 17.88
N GLY A 37 1.42 -6.00 17.35
CA GLY A 37 0.80 -5.83 16.03
C GLY A 37 -0.48 -6.63 15.90
N MET A 38 -1.19 -6.51 14.79
CA MET A 38 -2.43 -7.26 14.55
C MET A 38 -2.67 -7.60 13.08
N LEU A 39 -3.38 -8.72 12.87
CA LEU A 39 -3.99 -9.08 11.59
C LEU A 39 -5.50 -9.16 11.75
N CYS A 40 -6.24 -8.66 10.77
CA CYS A 40 -7.70 -8.75 10.70
C CYS A 40 -8.17 -8.97 9.25
N GLY A 41 -9.48 -8.90 8.99
CA GLY A 41 -10.04 -8.85 7.63
C GLY A 41 -10.40 -10.19 7.01
N LEU A 42 -10.25 -11.33 7.71
CA LEU A 42 -10.74 -12.62 7.22
C LEU A 42 -12.26 -12.68 7.15
N HIS A 43 -12.96 -11.78 7.83
CA HIS A 43 -14.40 -11.67 7.84
C HIS A 43 -14.82 -10.20 7.89
N GLY A 44 -15.82 -9.82 7.13
CA GLY A 44 -16.28 -8.44 7.04
C GLY A 44 -15.74 -7.68 5.82
N ARG A 45 -16.03 -6.38 5.78
CA ARG A 45 -15.61 -5.49 4.68
C ARG A 45 -14.26 -4.85 5.02
N PHE A 46 -13.39 -4.77 4.02
CA PHE A 46 -12.07 -4.13 4.14
C PHE A 46 -12.16 -2.70 4.69
N ASP A 47 -13.08 -1.89 4.15
CA ASP A 47 -13.27 -0.50 4.57
C ASP A 47 -13.61 -0.36 6.05
N ALA A 48 -14.47 -1.26 6.58
CA ALA A 48 -14.85 -1.23 7.98
C ALA A 48 -13.67 -1.55 8.92
N HIS A 49 -12.77 -2.44 8.50
CA HIS A 49 -11.54 -2.70 9.24
C HIS A 49 -10.60 -1.50 9.17
N LEU A 50 -10.46 -0.89 7.98
CA LEU A 50 -9.61 0.27 7.74
C LEU A 50 -10.04 1.49 8.58
N GLU A 51 -11.35 1.76 8.66
CA GLU A 51 -11.91 2.82 9.51
C GLU A 51 -11.53 2.61 10.97
N ASN A 52 -11.72 1.40 11.51
CA ASN A 52 -11.35 1.10 12.90
C ASN A 52 -9.84 1.26 13.17
N ILE A 53 -8.99 0.85 12.23
CA ILE A 53 -7.54 1.01 12.34
C ILE A 53 -7.17 2.49 12.30
N ARG A 54 -7.75 3.26 11.38
CA ARG A 54 -7.52 4.71 11.28
C ARG A 54 -7.91 5.45 12.56
N ASP A 55 -9.05 5.07 13.14
CA ASP A 55 -9.60 5.73 14.34
C ASP A 55 -8.82 5.39 15.62
N VAL A 56 -8.27 4.17 15.74
CA VAL A 56 -7.64 3.67 16.97
C VAL A 56 -6.11 3.70 16.90
N ILE A 57 -5.53 3.20 15.81
CA ILE A 57 -4.07 3.12 15.60
C ILE A 57 -3.54 4.43 15.04
N GLY A 58 -4.26 5.00 14.04
CA GLY A 58 -3.86 6.22 13.36
C GLY A 58 -2.69 6.05 12.40
N LEU A 59 -2.19 7.20 11.94
CA LEU A 59 -1.06 7.28 11.01
C LEU A 59 0.28 7.33 11.76
N ARG A 60 1.31 6.79 11.14
CA ARG A 60 2.70 6.99 11.58
C ARG A 60 3.07 8.47 11.48
N ALA A 61 3.95 8.93 12.35
CA ALA A 61 4.42 10.32 12.32
C ALA A 61 5.05 10.65 10.95
N GLY A 62 4.61 11.75 10.37
CA GLY A 62 5.04 12.19 9.04
C GLY A 62 4.21 11.63 7.87
N GLU A 63 3.39 10.61 8.10
CA GLU A 63 2.51 10.06 7.06
C GLU A 63 1.22 10.87 6.92
N THR A 64 0.72 10.96 5.69
CA THR A 64 -0.49 11.73 5.35
C THR A 64 -1.69 10.84 5.07
N ALA A 65 -1.47 9.56 4.73
CA ALA A 65 -2.51 8.59 4.43
C ALA A 65 -2.05 7.15 4.66
N LEU A 66 -3.04 6.27 4.82
CA LEU A 66 -2.84 4.84 4.69
C LEU A 66 -2.87 4.46 3.21
N ALA A 67 -2.12 3.44 2.84
CA ALA A 67 -2.17 2.82 1.51
C ALA A 67 -1.98 1.31 1.61
N THR A 68 -2.05 0.60 0.49
CA THR A 68 -1.79 -0.84 0.46
C THR A 68 -0.81 -1.24 -0.62
N LEU A 69 0.06 -2.18 -0.28
CA LEU A 69 1.00 -2.81 -1.18
C LEU A 69 0.68 -4.30 -1.30
N ASN A 70 0.57 -4.79 -2.53
CA ASN A 70 0.50 -6.23 -2.79
C ASN A 70 1.72 -6.67 -3.59
N GLY A 71 2.42 -7.68 -3.07
CA GLY A 71 3.50 -8.35 -3.77
C GLY A 71 3.04 -9.67 -4.39
N LEU A 72 3.56 -9.99 -5.56
CA LEU A 72 3.37 -11.27 -6.21
C LEU A 72 4.64 -11.74 -6.90
N MET A 73 4.83 -13.05 -6.92
CA MET A 73 5.94 -13.67 -7.63
C MET A 73 5.47 -14.10 -9.02
N VAL A 74 6.07 -13.53 -10.06
CA VAL A 74 5.80 -13.82 -11.48
C VAL A 74 7.12 -14.20 -12.14
N ASP A 75 7.21 -15.39 -12.72
CA ASP A 75 8.38 -15.85 -13.48
C ASP A 75 9.73 -15.58 -12.77
N LYS A 76 9.82 -15.92 -11.47
CA LYS A 76 10.99 -15.70 -10.59
C LYS A 76 11.27 -14.23 -10.26
N ARG A 77 10.40 -13.29 -10.61
CA ARG A 77 10.46 -11.88 -10.22
C ARG A 77 9.47 -11.62 -9.12
N THR A 78 9.79 -10.69 -8.24
CA THR A 78 8.84 -10.14 -7.28
C THR A 78 8.37 -8.79 -7.78
N LEU A 79 7.06 -8.66 -7.99
CA LEU A 79 6.42 -7.44 -8.45
C LEU A 79 5.48 -6.94 -7.38
N PHE A 80 5.56 -5.67 -7.07
CA PHE A 80 4.71 -4.99 -6.09
C PHE A 80 3.79 -4.00 -6.79
N ILE A 81 2.55 -3.90 -6.33
CA ILE A 81 1.51 -3.03 -6.91
C ILE A 81 0.85 -2.23 -5.79
N ALA A 82 0.79 -0.91 -5.94
CA ALA A 82 0.14 0.03 -5.03
C ALA A 82 -0.72 1.06 -5.80
N ASP A 83 -1.77 1.60 -5.23
CA ASP A 83 -2.51 1.22 -4.05
C ASP A 83 -3.70 0.36 -4.44
N THR A 84 -3.85 -0.81 -3.83
CA THR A 84 -4.83 -1.79 -4.28
C THR A 84 -6.17 -1.76 -3.54
N TYR A 85 -6.28 -1.07 -2.37
CA TYR A 85 -7.47 -1.18 -1.51
C TYR A 85 -7.91 0.10 -0.80
N VAL A 86 -7.12 1.18 -0.78
CA VAL A 86 -7.40 2.31 0.12
C VAL A 86 -7.81 3.58 -0.60
N ASN A 87 -6.99 4.06 -1.54
CA ASN A 87 -7.18 5.38 -2.14
C ASN A 87 -7.82 5.29 -3.52
N GLU A 88 -9.10 5.69 -3.63
CA GLU A 88 -9.89 5.55 -4.85
C GLU A 88 -9.29 6.34 -6.01
N THR A 89 -9.07 7.64 -5.80
CA THR A 89 -8.49 8.55 -6.83
C THR A 89 -7.49 9.49 -6.16
N PRO A 90 -6.26 9.00 -5.88
CA PRO A 90 -5.25 9.80 -5.18
C PRO A 90 -4.79 10.99 -6.01
N SER A 91 -4.45 12.11 -5.34
CA SER A 91 -3.76 13.25 -5.96
C SER A 91 -2.34 12.89 -6.38
N ALA A 92 -1.66 13.77 -7.12
CA ALA A 92 -0.26 13.58 -7.47
C ALA A 92 0.63 13.47 -6.23
N ASP A 93 0.45 14.38 -5.25
CA ASP A 93 1.17 14.32 -3.98
C ASP A 93 0.95 13.01 -3.25
N LEU A 94 -0.30 12.53 -3.18
CA LEU A 94 -0.61 11.28 -2.50
C LEU A 94 -0.02 10.07 -3.24
N LEU A 95 -0.05 10.04 -4.58
CA LEU A 95 0.62 8.99 -5.36
C LEU A 95 2.12 8.96 -5.11
N ALA A 96 2.78 10.11 -5.01
CA ALA A 96 4.20 10.20 -4.69
C ALA A 96 4.49 9.69 -3.27
N HIS A 97 3.65 10.02 -2.28
CA HIS A 97 3.79 9.49 -0.92
C HIS A 97 3.51 7.99 -0.83
N ILE A 98 2.52 7.47 -1.56
CA ILE A 98 2.29 6.02 -1.68
C ILE A 98 3.52 5.32 -2.27
N ALA A 99 4.14 5.92 -3.29
CA ALA A 99 5.37 5.39 -3.86
C ALA A 99 6.53 5.38 -2.87
N LEU A 100 6.64 6.43 -2.03
CA LEU A 100 7.66 6.51 -0.98
C LEU A 100 7.46 5.43 0.08
N GLN A 101 6.24 5.25 0.57
CA GLN A 101 5.90 4.18 1.50
C GLN A 101 6.18 2.80 0.89
N ALA A 102 5.78 2.57 -0.38
CA ALA A 102 6.00 1.31 -1.08
C ALA A 102 7.50 1.02 -1.29
N ALA A 103 8.31 2.03 -1.62
CA ALA A 103 9.75 1.88 -1.77
C ALA A 103 10.43 1.53 -0.45
N GLY A 104 10.03 2.17 0.65
CA GLY A 104 10.48 1.83 1.99
C GLY A 104 10.16 0.38 2.33
N GLU A 105 8.92 -0.05 2.14
CA GLU A 105 8.48 -1.42 2.42
C GLU A 105 9.27 -2.46 1.58
N VAL A 106 9.46 -2.20 0.29
CA VAL A 106 10.24 -3.10 -0.59
C VAL A 106 11.70 -3.18 -0.15
N HIS A 107 12.26 -2.09 0.36
CA HIS A 107 13.61 -2.09 0.93
C HIS A 107 13.69 -3.01 2.17
N LEU A 108 12.68 -3.03 3.02
CA LEU A 108 12.57 -3.93 4.18
C LEU A 108 12.52 -5.40 3.77
N PHE A 109 11.98 -5.72 2.62
CA PHE A 109 12.09 -7.07 2.03
C PHE A 109 13.50 -7.42 1.53
N GLY A 110 14.50 -6.53 1.70
CA GLY A 110 15.86 -6.70 1.23
C GLY A 110 16.04 -6.53 -0.28
N LEU A 111 15.08 -5.88 -0.94
CA LEU A 111 15.11 -5.62 -2.38
C LEU A 111 15.42 -4.15 -2.65
N GLN A 112 16.16 -3.87 -3.73
CA GLN A 112 16.33 -2.51 -4.21
C GLN A 112 15.02 -2.03 -4.87
N PRO A 113 14.38 -0.97 -4.38
CA PRO A 113 13.16 -0.45 -4.98
C PRO A 113 13.45 0.17 -6.36
N LYS A 114 12.65 -0.20 -7.35
CA LYS A 114 12.63 0.32 -8.71
C LYS A 114 11.21 0.67 -9.09
N VAL A 115 10.91 1.97 -9.07
CA VAL A 115 9.53 2.46 -9.10
C VAL A 115 9.14 2.91 -10.51
N ALA A 116 8.04 2.38 -11.03
CA ALA A 116 7.41 2.86 -12.25
C ALA A 116 6.03 3.45 -11.97
N PHE A 117 5.82 4.69 -12.38
CA PHE A 117 4.52 5.36 -12.36
C PHE A 117 3.76 5.00 -13.64
N VAL A 118 2.79 4.06 -13.53
CA VAL A 118 2.12 3.50 -14.70
C VAL A 118 0.86 4.26 -15.11
N SER A 119 0.67 4.38 -16.41
CA SER A 119 -0.41 5.13 -17.03
C SER A 119 -0.78 4.54 -18.39
N HIS A 120 -1.86 5.06 -18.99
CA HIS A 120 -2.17 4.87 -20.41
C HIS A 120 -1.35 5.78 -21.34
N SER A 121 -0.36 6.47 -20.83
CA SER A 121 0.49 7.44 -21.53
C SER A 121 1.96 7.09 -21.31
N ASN A 122 2.79 7.30 -22.32
CA ASN A 122 4.25 7.26 -22.23
C ASN A 122 4.78 8.68 -22.37
N TYR A 123 5.46 9.20 -21.36
CA TYR A 123 6.28 10.41 -21.38
C TYR A 123 5.61 11.60 -22.08
N GLY A 124 4.36 11.90 -21.73
CA GLY A 124 3.64 13.04 -22.30
C GLY A 124 2.85 12.75 -23.57
N SER A 125 2.72 11.50 -24.00
CA SER A 125 1.93 11.15 -25.18
C SER A 125 0.44 11.47 -25.02
N SER A 126 -0.05 11.60 -23.79
CA SER A 126 -1.42 12.03 -23.48
C SER A 126 -1.45 13.32 -22.64
N ARG A 127 -2.38 14.21 -22.99
CA ARG A 127 -2.68 15.44 -22.23
C ARG A 127 -3.84 15.30 -21.25
N ARG A 128 -4.37 14.08 -21.08
CA ARG A 128 -5.50 13.83 -20.18
C ARG A 128 -5.07 14.02 -18.72
N GLU A 129 -6.02 14.41 -17.88
CA GLU A 129 -5.78 14.69 -16.46
C GLU A 129 -5.12 13.53 -15.73
N SER A 130 -5.62 12.29 -15.95
CA SER A 130 -5.04 11.11 -15.31
C SER A 130 -3.56 10.91 -15.65
N ALA A 131 -3.13 11.15 -16.90
CA ALA A 131 -1.73 11.04 -17.31
C ALA A 131 -0.88 12.15 -16.70
N ARG A 132 -1.39 13.41 -16.71
CA ARG A 132 -0.70 14.55 -16.09
C ARG A 132 -0.48 14.34 -14.59
N ARG A 133 -1.51 13.86 -13.88
CA ARG A 133 -1.43 13.56 -12.44
C ARG A 133 -0.35 12.52 -12.14
N VAL A 134 -0.26 11.46 -12.93
CA VAL A 134 0.77 10.42 -12.74
C VAL A 134 2.17 10.95 -13.04
N ARG A 135 2.33 11.79 -14.07
CA ARG A 135 3.60 12.48 -14.36
C ARG A 135 4.01 13.40 -13.23
N GLU A 136 3.10 14.21 -12.74
CA GLU A 136 3.33 15.10 -11.60
C GLU A 136 3.74 14.31 -10.35
N ALA A 137 3.10 13.17 -10.09
CA ALA A 137 3.48 12.28 -9.01
C ALA A 137 4.92 11.74 -9.15
N TYR A 138 5.34 11.37 -10.35
CA TYR A 138 6.71 10.99 -10.63
C TYR A 138 7.68 12.14 -10.33
N GLU A 139 7.38 13.36 -10.80
CA GLU A 139 8.23 14.53 -10.54
C GLU A 139 8.35 14.83 -9.05
N ILE A 140 7.27 14.74 -8.29
CA ILE A 140 7.30 14.92 -6.83
C ILE A 140 8.14 13.80 -6.18
N PHE A 141 7.91 12.54 -6.54
CA PHE A 141 8.61 11.40 -5.95
C PHE A 141 10.13 11.47 -6.14
N ARG A 142 10.61 11.80 -7.34
CA ARG A 142 12.05 11.90 -7.62
C ARG A 142 12.76 12.98 -6.78
N HIS A 143 12.02 13.99 -6.28
CA HIS A 143 12.55 14.98 -5.34
C HIS A 143 12.50 14.49 -3.89
N LEU A 144 11.49 13.69 -3.53
CA LEU A 144 11.37 13.11 -2.19
C LEU A 144 12.36 11.98 -1.95
N ALA A 145 12.68 11.20 -2.98
CA ALA A 145 13.53 10.02 -2.91
C ALA A 145 14.57 10.00 -4.06
N PRO A 146 15.53 10.93 -4.07
CA PRO A 146 16.49 11.08 -5.17
C PRO A 146 17.40 9.87 -5.39
N ASP A 147 17.56 9.03 -4.36
CA ASP A 147 18.40 7.84 -4.40
C ASP A 147 17.65 6.58 -4.87
N VAL A 148 16.33 6.68 -5.10
CA VAL A 148 15.51 5.56 -5.58
C VAL A 148 15.34 5.66 -7.10
N GLU A 149 15.71 4.59 -7.80
CA GLU A 149 15.47 4.50 -9.25
C GLU A 149 13.96 4.57 -9.54
N CYS A 150 13.54 5.57 -10.30
CA CYS A 150 12.14 5.72 -10.68
C CYS A 150 11.99 6.34 -12.06
N ASP A 151 10.87 6.07 -12.72
CA ASP A 151 10.54 6.69 -14.01
C ASP A 151 9.03 6.70 -14.27
N GLY A 152 8.55 7.55 -15.17
CA GLY A 152 7.13 7.68 -15.56
C GLY A 152 6.77 9.07 -16.07
N GLU A 153 5.54 9.27 -16.50
CA GLU A 153 4.50 8.21 -16.61
C GLU A 153 4.77 7.33 -17.83
N MET A 154 4.49 6.04 -17.68
CA MET A 154 4.74 5.08 -18.75
C MET A 154 3.67 3.97 -18.81
N HIS A 155 3.61 3.26 -19.93
CA HIS A 155 2.82 2.04 -20.06
C HIS A 155 3.40 0.91 -19.19
N GLY A 156 2.55 -0.05 -18.80
CA GLY A 156 2.96 -1.18 -17.98
C GLY A 156 4.00 -2.09 -18.64
N ASP A 157 3.98 -2.23 -19.97
CA ASP A 157 4.98 -2.98 -20.72
C ASP A 157 6.35 -2.28 -20.72
N ALA A 158 6.38 -0.95 -20.83
CA ALA A 158 7.60 -0.16 -20.70
C ALA A 158 8.19 -0.23 -19.27
N ALA A 159 7.34 -0.34 -18.24
CA ALA A 159 7.77 -0.53 -16.86
C ALA A 159 8.49 -1.87 -16.66
N LEU A 160 8.03 -2.92 -17.32
CA LEU A 160 8.50 -4.30 -17.17
C LEU A 160 9.49 -4.74 -18.27
N SER A 161 9.86 -3.85 -19.20
CA SER A 161 10.80 -4.14 -20.27
C SER A 161 11.67 -2.93 -20.57
N GLU A 162 12.95 -3.03 -20.25
CA GLU A 162 13.93 -1.99 -20.56
C GLU A 162 14.03 -1.72 -22.06
N VAL A 163 13.90 -2.76 -22.89
CA VAL A 163 13.95 -2.64 -24.36
C VAL A 163 12.79 -1.79 -24.87
N ILE A 164 11.56 -2.06 -24.40
CA ILE A 164 10.37 -1.27 -24.77
C ILE A 164 10.51 0.16 -24.25
N ARG A 165 10.98 0.32 -23.02
CA ARG A 165 11.16 1.64 -22.40
C ARG A 165 12.19 2.49 -23.15
N LYS A 166 13.34 1.95 -23.47
CA LYS A 166 14.38 2.65 -24.26
C LYS A 166 13.93 2.98 -25.69
N GLY A 167 13.00 2.24 -26.24
CA GLY A 167 12.35 2.59 -27.52
C GLY A 167 11.49 3.87 -27.43
N ASN A 168 11.00 4.23 -26.24
CA ASN A 168 10.20 5.42 -26.00
C ASN A 168 11.02 6.58 -25.41
N LEU A 169 12.02 6.27 -24.57
CA LEU A 169 12.89 7.23 -23.89
C LEU A 169 14.29 6.62 -23.73
N MET A 170 15.27 7.14 -24.48
CA MET A 170 16.64 6.59 -24.47
C MET A 170 17.36 6.77 -23.14
N ASP A 171 17.11 7.88 -22.44
CA ASP A 171 17.80 8.29 -21.21
C ASP A 171 16.94 8.04 -19.96
N SER A 172 16.19 6.93 -19.93
CA SER A 172 15.41 6.54 -18.74
C SER A 172 16.33 6.33 -17.52
N PRO A 173 16.06 6.97 -16.37
CA PRO A 173 16.84 6.80 -15.17
C PRO A 173 16.61 5.43 -14.50
N LEU A 174 15.59 4.68 -14.90
CA LEU A 174 15.28 3.35 -14.40
C LEU A 174 16.10 2.29 -15.14
N SER A 175 16.92 1.53 -14.44
CA SER A 175 17.70 0.43 -15.00
C SER A 175 16.94 -0.90 -14.95
N GLY A 176 17.03 -1.70 -16.02
CA GLY A 176 16.34 -3.00 -16.07
C GLY A 176 14.81 -2.88 -15.99
N GLU A 177 14.20 -3.68 -15.16
CA GLU A 177 12.74 -3.74 -14.96
C GLU A 177 12.34 -3.09 -13.63
N ALA A 178 11.18 -2.43 -13.60
CA ALA A 178 10.59 -1.99 -12.34
C ALA A 178 10.12 -3.18 -11.51
N ASN A 179 10.22 -3.06 -10.18
CA ASN A 179 9.63 -4.02 -9.26
C ASN A 179 8.47 -3.42 -8.44
N ILE A 180 8.23 -2.11 -8.55
CA ILE A 180 7.08 -1.44 -7.92
C ILE A 180 6.31 -0.70 -9.01
N LEU A 181 5.02 -1.01 -9.15
CA LEU A 181 4.10 -0.33 -10.04
C LEU A 181 3.15 0.56 -9.22
N ILE A 182 3.24 1.86 -9.44
CA ILE A 182 2.31 2.84 -8.86
C ILE A 182 1.21 3.10 -9.88
N CYS A 183 0.01 2.63 -9.56
CA CYS A 183 -1.15 2.74 -10.43
C CYS A 183 -1.91 4.05 -10.21
N PRO A 184 -2.59 4.60 -11.24
CA PRO A 184 -3.25 5.90 -11.17
C PRO A 184 -4.45 5.95 -10.23
N ASN A 185 -5.02 4.81 -9.88
CA ASN A 185 -6.20 4.69 -9.03
C ASN A 185 -6.37 3.24 -8.53
N ILE A 186 -7.29 3.05 -7.59
CA ILE A 186 -7.58 1.76 -6.95
C ILE A 186 -8.03 0.70 -7.94
N ASP A 187 -8.86 1.05 -8.92
CA ASP A 187 -9.37 0.09 -9.91
C ASP A 187 -8.25 -0.48 -10.76
N ALA A 188 -7.37 0.38 -11.28
CA ALA A 188 -6.22 -0.05 -12.07
C ALA A 188 -5.30 -0.98 -11.26
N ALA A 189 -5.00 -0.61 -10.02
CA ALA A 189 -4.14 -1.41 -9.15
C ALA A 189 -4.76 -2.75 -8.78
N ASN A 190 -6.02 -2.74 -8.34
CA ASN A 190 -6.72 -3.94 -7.89
C ASN A 190 -6.96 -4.92 -9.04
N ILE A 191 -7.42 -4.44 -10.20
CA ILE A 191 -7.64 -5.27 -11.39
C ILE A 191 -6.32 -5.88 -11.85
N LEU A 192 -5.25 -5.07 -11.98
CA LEU A 192 -3.94 -5.54 -12.40
C LEU A 192 -3.41 -6.63 -11.47
N PHE A 193 -3.46 -6.40 -10.16
CA PHE A 193 -3.03 -7.38 -9.15
C PHE A 193 -3.80 -8.70 -9.28
N ASN A 194 -5.15 -8.64 -9.36
CA ASN A 194 -5.96 -9.85 -9.42
C ASN A 194 -5.77 -10.63 -10.74
N VAL A 195 -5.60 -9.94 -11.87
CA VAL A 195 -5.30 -10.58 -13.16
C VAL A 195 -3.93 -11.25 -13.11
N LEU A 196 -2.88 -10.55 -12.70
CA LEU A 196 -1.54 -11.12 -12.61
C LEU A 196 -1.44 -12.28 -11.62
N LYS A 197 -2.14 -12.21 -10.51
CA LYS A 197 -2.23 -13.32 -9.55
C LYS A 197 -2.75 -14.61 -10.17
N MET A 198 -3.68 -14.52 -11.13
CA MET A 198 -4.28 -15.69 -11.78
C MET A 198 -3.52 -16.13 -13.03
N THR A 199 -2.87 -15.21 -13.75
CA THR A 199 -2.20 -15.49 -15.03
C THR A 199 -0.69 -15.66 -14.90
N GLY A 200 -0.08 -15.02 -13.92
CA GLY A 200 1.38 -14.94 -13.77
C GLY A 200 2.04 -16.14 -13.05
N GLY A 201 1.33 -17.27 -12.88
CA GLY A 201 1.94 -18.48 -12.30
C GLY A 201 1.50 -18.77 -10.87
N HIS A 202 2.30 -19.42 -10.09
CA HIS A 202 1.99 -20.23 -8.90
C HIS A 202 1.39 -19.53 -7.67
N GLY A 203 0.81 -18.34 -7.82
CA GLY A 203 -0.02 -17.71 -6.78
C GLY A 203 0.68 -17.38 -5.46
N VAL A 204 2.02 -17.26 -5.45
CA VAL A 204 2.72 -16.78 -4.26
C VAL A 204 2.53 -15.27 -4.17
N THR A 205 1.75 -14.84 -3.17
CA THR A 205 1.45 -13.43 -2.95
C THR A 205 1.73 -13.05 -1.50
N VAL A 206 2.14 -11.81 -1.29
CA VAL A 206 2.25 -11.14 0.01
C VAL A 206 1.31 -9.96 0.00
N GLY A 207 0.61 -9.73 1.10
CA GLY A 207 -0.28 -8.59 1.23
C GLY A 207 -1.77 -8.97 1.29
N PRO A 208 -2.64 -7.95 1.37
CA PRO A 208 -2.31 -6.53 1.36
C PRO A 208 -1.48 -6.12 2.58
N VAL A 209 -0.31 -5.51 2.34
CA VAL A 209 0.47 -4.85 3.38
C VAL A 209 -0.12 -3.46 3.58
N LEU A 210 -0.53 -3.13 4.79
CA LEU A 210 -1.03 -1.80 5.09
C LEU A 210 0.15 -0.88 5.39
N LEU A 211 0.28 0.16 4.59
CA LEU A 211 1.34 1.16 4.69
C LEU A 211 0.87 2.38 5.48
N GLY A 212 1.79 3.07 6.12
CA GLY A 212 1.54 4.34 6.80
C GLY A 212 0.86 4.25 8.16
N ALA A 213 0.55 3.07 8.67
CA ALA A 213 -0.03 2.89 9.98
C ALA A 213 1.01 3.13 11.11
N ALA A 214 0.56 3.68 12.25
CA ALA A 214 1.44 3.97 13.40
C ALA A 214 1.99 2.71 14.10
N ARG A 215 1.39 1.55 13.84
CA ARG A 215 1.79 0.25 14.39
C ARG A 215 1.67 -0.83 13.31
N PRO A 216 2.39 -1.95 13.43
CA PRO A 216 2.28 -3.08 12.50
C PRO A 216 0.87 -3.69 12.51
N VAL A 217 0.07 -3.33 11.53
CA VAL A 217 -1.31 -3.81 11.40
C VAL A 217 -1.62 -4.07 9.92
N HIS A 218 -2.19 -5.24 9.61
CA HIS A 218 -2.56 -5.55 8.23
C HIS A 218 -3.98 -6.10 8.13
N ILE A 219 -4.64 -5.75 7.03
CA ILE A 219 -6.01 -6.18 6.73
C ILE A 219 -5.95 -7.22 5.62
N LEU A 220 -6.21 -8.46 5.98
CA LEU A 220 -6.34 -9.56 5.03
C LEU A 220 -7.70 -9.50 4.30
N THR A 221 -7.86 -10.35 3.31
CA THR A 221 -9.12 -10.53 2.60
C THR A 221 -9.73 -11.88 2.94
N PRO A 222 -11.06 -12.09 2.80
CA PRO A 222 -11.70 -13.38 3.05
C PRO A 222 -11.15 -14.54 2.21
N SER A 223 -10.49 -14.24 1.08
CA SER A 223 -9.82 -15.22 0.22
C SER A 223 -8.38 -15.55 0.65
N ALA A 224 -7.93 -15.08 1.82
CA ALA A 224 -6.57 -15.34 2.29
C ALA A 224 -6.38 -16.84 2.61
N THR A 225 -5.31 -17.40 2.05
CA THR A 225 -4.91 -18.79 2.33
C THR A 225 -4.14 -18.86 3.65
N VAL A 226 -4.02 -20.07 4.23
CA VAL A 226 -3.19 -20.31 5.43
C VAL A 226 -1.75 -19.78 5.21
N ARG A 227 -1.16 -20.07 4.04
CA ARG A 227 0.17 -19.55 3.70
C ARG A 227 0.23 -18.02 3.76
N ARG A 228 -0.79 -17.31 3.25
CA ARG A 228 -0.84 -15.85 3.30
C ARG A 228 -0.95 -15.35 4.74
N ILE A 229 -1.76 -15.99 5.58
CA ILE A 229 -1.87 -15.63 7.00
C ILE A 229 -0.51 -15.78 7.69
N VAL A 230 0.19 -16.88 7.47
CA VAL A 230 1.53 -17.13 8.04
C VAL A 230 2.54 -16.10 7.55
N ASN A 231 2.58 -15.83 6.24
CA ASN A 231 3.49 -14.83 5.67
C ASN A 231 3.24 -13.42 6.23
N MET A 232 1.96 -13.03 6.33
CA MET A 232 1.60 -11.71 6.88
C MET A 232 1.86 -11.62 8.39
N THR A 233 1.76 -12.72 9.12
CA THR A 233 2.16 -12.77 10.53
C THR A 233 3.67 -12.57 10.67
N ALA A 234 4.46 -13.26 9.85
CA ALA A 234 5.91 -13.12 9.86
C ALA A 234 6.33 -11.68 9.50
N LEU A 235 5.66 -11.06 8.51
CA LEU A 235 5.89 -9.67 8.16
C LEU A 235 5.59 -8.73 9.32
N ALA A 236 4.41 -8.84 9.93
CA ALA A 236 4.04 -7.99 11.08
C ALA A 236 5.05 -8.11 12.24
N VAL A 237 5.62 -9.30 12.47
CA VAL A 237 6.68 -9.49 13.48
C VAL A 237 7.98 -8.83 13.06
N ALA A 238 8.34 -8.88 11.78
CA ALA A 238 9.54 -8.20 11.26
C ALA A 238 9.41 -6.67 11.41
N ASP A 239 8.23 -6.11 11.08
CA ASP A 239 7.93 -4.68 11.23
C ASP A 239 8.04 -4.22 12.71
N VAL A 240 7.61 -5.07 13.66
CA VAL A 240 7.77 -4.79 15.10
C VAL A 240 9.25 -4.70 15.48
N ALA A 241 10.06 -5.65 15.00
CA ALA A 241 11.48 -5.71 15.34
C ALA A 241 12.24 -4.47 14.82
N GLU A 242 11.89 -3.98 13.65
CA GLU A 242 12.49 -2.78 13.07
C GLU A 242 12.06 -1.48 13.79
N ALA A 243 10.79 -1.40 14.18
CA ALA A 243 10.29 -0.24 14.92
C ALA A 243 10.90 -0.11 16.33
N ALA A 244 11.55 -1.16 16.84
CA ALA A 244 12.18 -1.21 18.16
C ALA A 244 13.69 -0.90 18.13
N GLY A 245 14.34 -0.86 16.98
CA GLY A 245 15.77 -0.58 16.76
C GLY A 245 16.04 0.83 16.36
#